data_00a98e66b0ccec9d3ff6dd10a49a4609
#
_entry.id   00a98e66b0ccec9d3ff6dd10a49a4609
#
_cell.length_a   1.000
_cell.length_b   1.000
_cell.length_c   1.000
_cell.angle_alpha   90.00
_cell.angle_beta   90.00
_cell.angle_gamma   90.00
#
_symmetry.space_group_name_H-M   'P 1'
#
loop_
_entity.id
_entity.type
_entity.pdbx_description
1 polymer ?
#
loop_
_entity_poly.entity_id
_entity_poly.type
_entity_poly.pdbx_seq_one_letter_code
_entity_poly.pdbx_strand_id
1 'polypeptide(L)'
;EMDIDQINKVAENLKKIGVNIVLLIGGEPFIRKDIDKIVKAFTSRNIHVRMQTNGIATEKQLKSCVNYGGKDISISLDTLEPSLQDEINGGFKKSWTRAINTISNVSNIFPENSTAFFNSVIMPKNLNQIIKVIKFATKIGWGVSLVPVHVSTPDHTMGYRTLDYDNNVTFNKSNESEIKELIIKLKEIKKDYNLYDSDEYLDDVEKFLLNKPVDWRKKK
;
A
#
# COMPACT_ATOMS: atom_id res chain seq x y z
N GLU A 1 -16.50 4.56 15.45
CA GLU A 1 -16.12 3.24 14.86
C GLU A 1 -17.33 2.32 14.81
N MET A 2 -17.46 1.54 13.73
CA MET A 2 -18.49 0.49 13.65
C MET A 2 -18.14 -0.65 14.61
N ASP A 3 -19.15 -1.17 15.32
CA ASP A 3 -19.03 -2.40 16.09
C ASP A 3 -19.13 -3.65 15.18
N ILE A 4 -18.91 -4.83 15.74
CA ILE A 4 -18.86 -6.06 14.95
C ILE A 4 -20.23 -6.44 14.37
N ASP A 5 -21.33 -6.07 15.02
CA ASP A 5 -22.68 -6.37 14.52
C ASP A 5 -23.02 -5.47 13.32
N GLN A 6 -22.62 -4.20 13.38
CA GLN A 6 -22.72 -3.28 12.24
C GLN A 6 -21.87 -3.78 11.05
N ILE A 7 -20.65 -4.25 11.31
CA ILE A 7 -19.77 -4.82 10.29
C ILE A 7 -20.39 -6.08 9.65
N ASN A 8 -21.00 -6.95 10.47
CA ASN A 8 -21.71 -8.12 9.95
C ASN A 8 -22.87 -7.74 9.03
N LYS A 9 -23.65 -6.70 9.37
CA LYS A 9 -24.71 -6.16 8.51
C LYS A 9 -24.17 -5.59 7.21
N VAL A 10 -23.04 -4.86 7.29
CA VAL A 10 -22.34 -4.35 6.09
C VAL A 10 -21.89 -5.51 5.20
N ALA A 11 -21.24 -6.52 5.75
CA ALA A 11 -20.79 -7.69 5.00
C ALA A 11 -21.96 -8.44 4.32
N GLU A 12 -23.09 -8.57 5.01
CA GLU A 12 -24.30 -9.17 4.44
C GLU A 12 -24.83 -8.35 3.26
N ASN A 13 -24.95 -7.04 3.40
CA ASN A 13 -25.44 -6.16 2.35
C ASN A 13 -24.49 -6.14 1.14
N LEU A 14 -23.17 -6.09 1.37
CA LEU A 14 -22.18 -6.16 0.32
C LEU A 14 -22.27 -7.49 -0.46
N LYS A 15 -22.49 -8.60 0.24
CA LYS A 15 -22.71 -9.89 -0.42
C LYS A 15 -23.98 -9.91 -1.28
N LYS A 16 -25.09 -9.35 -0.80
CA LYS A 16 -26.37 -9.26 -1.56
C LYS A 16 -26.22 -8.48 -2.87
N ILE A 17 -25.39 -7.46 -2.90
CA ILE A 17 -25.14 -6.65 -4.10
C ILE A 17 -23.97 -7.17 -4.97
N GLY A 18 -23.45 -8.36 -4.66
CA GLY A 18 -22.45 -9.04 -5.49
C GLY A 18 -21.00 -8.62 -5.28
N VAL A 19 -20.67 -7.94 -4.17
CA VAL A 19 -19.28 -7.64 -3.83
C VAL A 19 -18.53 -8.92 -3.49
N ASN A 20 -17.41 -9.14 -4.16
CA ASN A 20 -16.57 -10.33 -4.00
C ASN A 20 -15.24 -10.07 -3.28
N ILE A 21 -14.83 -8.82 -3.17
CA ILE A 21 -13.58 -8.43 -2.51
C ILE A 21 -13.76 -7.14 -1.72
N VAL A 22 -13.14 -7.08 -0.56
CA VAL A 22 -13.02 -5.87 0.25
C VAL A 22 -11.55 -5.62 0.59
N LEU A 23 -11.17 -4.35 0.64
CA LEU A 23 -9.87 -3.91 1.13
C LEU A 23 -10.07 -3.27 2.51
N LEU A 24 -9.47 -3.88 3.52
CA LEU A 24 -9.40 -3.29 4.86
C LEU A 24 -8.23 -2.30 4.87
N ILE A 25 -8.58 -1.04 4.83
CA ILE A 25 -7.69 0.12 4.81
C ILE A 25 -8.24 1.16 5.79
N GLY A 26 -7.55 2.23 5.99
CA GLY A 26 -7.97 3.36 6.81
C GLY A 26 -6.74 4.05 7.35
N GLY A 27 -6.77 4.59 8.56
CA GLY A 27 -5.56 5.05 9.20
C GLY A 27 -4.60 3.86 9.39
N GLU A 28 -4.99 2.88 10.21
CA GLU A 28 -4.29 1.62 10.37
C GLU A 28 -5.26 0.55 10.89
N PRO A 29 -5.60 -0.47 10.10
CA PRO A 29 -6.59 -1.47 10.51
C PRO A 29 -6.17 -2.30 11.73
N PHE A 30 -4.88 -2.57 11.89
CA PHE A 30 -4.36 -3.40 12.97
C PHE A 30 -4.30 -2.69 14.34
N ILE A 31 -4.71 -1.43 14.44
CA ILE A 31 -5.04 -0.79 15.73
C ILE A 31 -6.26 -1.48 16.37
N ARG A 32 -7.17 -1.99 15.56
CA ARG A 32 -8.35 -2.71 16.06
C ARG A 32 -7.95 -4.05 16.65
N LYS A 33 -8.37 -4.28 17.89
CA LYS A 33 -8.08 -5.54 18.59
C LYS A 33 -8.90 -6.71 18.03
N ASP A 34 -10.02 -6.44 17.39
CA ASP A 34 -10.97 -7.39 16.82
C ASP A 34 -10.89 -7.47 15.27
N ILE A 35 -9.75 -7.12 14.69
CA ILE A 35 -9.53 -7.16 13.23
C ILE A 35 -9.79 -8.55 12.64
N ASP A 36 -9.47 -9.60 13.36
CA ASP A 36 -9.73 -10.98 13.00
C ASP A 36 -11.23 -11.30 12.87
N LYS A 37 -12.07 -10.73 13.76
CA LYS A 37 -13.53 -10.85 13.65
C LYS A 37 -14.06 -10.10 12.44
N ILE A 38 -13.46 -8.98 12.10
CA ILE A 38 -13.79 -8.24 10.87
C ILE A 38 -13.45 -9.08 9.65
N VAL A 39 -12.27 -9.68 9.58
CA VAL A 39 -11.90 -10.61 8.51
C VAL A 39 -12.92 -11.74 8.43
N LYS A 40 -13.27 -12.39 9.55
CA LYS A 40 -14.28 -13.45 9.61
C LYS A 40 -15.64 -13.01 9.07
N ALA A 41 -16.08 -11.79 9.39
CA ALA A 41 -17.38 -11.28 8.94
C ALA A 41 -17.52 -11.29 7.41
N PHE A 42 -16.46 -11.00 6.69
CA PHE A 42 -16.43 -11.02 5.22
C PHE A 42 -16.14 -12.42 4.65
N THR A 43 -15.11 -13.09 5.14
CA THR A 43 -14.69 -14.39 4.59
C THR A 43 -15.75 -15.47 4.76
N SER A 44 -16.51 -15.48 5.89
CA SER A 44 -17.61 -16.39 6.11
C SER A 44 -18.77 -16.23 5.10
N ARG A 45 -18.78 -15.14 4.35
CA ARG A 45 -19.75 -14.84 3.28
C ARG A 45 -19.16 -14.98 1.88
N ASN A 46 -18.00 -15.63 1.77
CA ASN A 46 -17.26 -15.74 0.51
C ASN A 46 -16.95 -14.36 -0.11
N ILE A 47 -16.62 -13.38 0.72
CA ILE A 47 -16.05 -12.10 0.29
C ILE A 47 -14.55 -12.16 0.61
N HIS A 48 -13.74 -12.01 -0.41
CA HIS A 48 -12.29 -12.00 -0.28
C HIS A 48 -11.82 -10.76 0.49
N VAL A 49 -10.87 -10.93 1.39
CA VAL A 49 -10.35 -9.83 2.22
C VAL A 49 -8.88 -9.58 1.90
N ARG A 50 -8.58 -8.36 1.48
CA ARG A 50 -7.21 -7.81 1.44
C ARG A 50 -7.01 -6.89 2.61
N MET A 51 -5.89 -7.02 3.29
CA MET A 51 -5.52 -6.17 4.43
C MET A 51 -4.37 -5.25 4.03
N GLN A 52 -4.42 -4.00 4.47
CA GLN A 52 -3.29 -3.07 4.28
C GLN A 52 -2.83 -2.56 5.64
N THR A 53 -1.52 -2.53 5.87
CA THR A 53 -0.93 -2.08 7.12
C THR A 53 0.33 -1.25 6.91
N ASN A 54 0.59 -0.34 7.84
CA ASN A 54 1.86 0.37 7.94
C ASN A 54 2.96 -0.46 8.67
N GLY A 55 2.68 -1.73 8.95
CA GLY A 55 3.64 -2.64 9.57
C GLY A 55 3.54 -2.78 11.08
N ILE A 56 2.42 -2.39 11.71
CA ILE A 56 2.25 -2.57 13.17
C ILE A 56 1.49 -3.84 13.56
N ALA A 57 1.12 -4.67 12.58
CA ALA A 57 0.40 -5.90 12.84
C ALA A 57 1.21 -6.85 13.75
N THR A 58 0.59 -7.32 14.81
CA THR A 58 1.23 -8.29 15.70
C THR A 58 1.13 -9.69 15.12
N GLU A 59 2.08 -10.56 15.48
CA GLU A 59 2.07 -11.97 15.09
C GLU A 59 0.74 -12.66 15.44
N LYS A 60 0.22 -12.39 16.65
CA LYS A 60 -1.07 -12.93 17.11
C LYS A 60 -2.23 -12.51 16.23
N GLN A 61 -2.30 -11.24 15.84
CA GLN A 61 -3.35 -10.73 14.95
C GLN A 61 -3.25 -11.37 13.58
N LEU A 62 -2.06 -11.47 13.01
CA LEU A 62 -1.82 -12.10 11.71
C LEU A 62 -2.27 -13.57 11.71
N LYS A 63 -1.86 -14.36 12.72
CA LYS A 63 -2.32 -15.75 12.89
C LYS A 63 -3.84 -15.86 12.98
N SER A 64 -4.48 -14.99 13.78
CA SER A 64 -5.94 -14.98 13.89
C SER A 64 -6.62 -14.61 12.57
N CYS A 65 -6.12 -13.62 11.83
CA CYS A 65 -6.66 -13.26 10.51
C CYS A 65 -6.55 -14.43 9.52
N VAL A 66 -5.40 -15.10 9.46
CA VAL A 66 -5.19 -16.27 8.59
C VAL A 66 -6.15 -17.40 8.95
N ASN A 67 -6.35 -17.68 10.24
CA ASN A 67 -7.29 -18.71 10.71
C ASN A 67 -8.74 -18.44 10.27
N TYR A 68 -9.08 -17.18 10.02
CA TYR A 68 -10.38 -16.77 9.48
C TYR A 68 -10.38 -16.53 7.97
N GLY A 69 -9.34 -16.97 7.26
CA GLY A 69 -9.26 -16.91 5.79
C GLY A 69 -8.71 -15.61 5.22
N GLY A 70 -8.19 -14.71 6.04
CA GLY A 70 -7.45 -13.53 5.61
C GLY A 70 -6.04 -13.92 5.18
N LYS A 71 -5.76 -13.92 3.88
CA LYS A 71 -4.48 -14.39 3.34
C LYS A 71 -3.81 -13.42 2.38
N ASP A 72 -4.41 -12.26 2.12
CA ASP A 72 -3.83 -11.25 1.25
C ASP A 72 -3.56 -9.98 2.02
N ILE A 73 -2.33 -9.53 1.94
CA ILE A 73 -1.85 -8.38 2.71
C ILE A 73 -0.92 -7.49 1.88
N SER A 74 -1.04 -6.20 2.09
CA SER A 74 -0.03 -5.24 1.64
C SER A 74 0.56 -4.49 2.82
N ILE A 75 1.85 -4.21 2.72
CA ILE A 75 2.59 -3.47 3.75
C ILE A 75 3.16 -2.21 3.10
N SER A 76 2.97 -1.07 3.77
CA SER A 76 3.59 0.18 3.33
C SER A 76 5.09 0.14 3.61
N LEU A 77 5.88 0.14 2.53
CA LEU A 77 7.35 0.19 2.62
C LEU A 77 7.88 1.04 1.47
N ASP A 78 8.38 2.22 1.80
CA ASP A 78 8.79 3.25 0.83
C ASP A 78 10.30 3.28 0.61
N THR A 79 11.07 2.67 1.51
CA THR A 79 12.52 2.64 1.48
C THR A 79 13.08 1.48 2.32
N LEU A 80 14.30 1.04 2.00
CA LEU A 80 15.05 0.10 2.82
C LEU A 80 15.99 0.80 3.83
N GLU A 81 16.02 2.13 3.84
CA GLU A 81 16.81 2.91 4.79
C GLU A 81 15.99 3.21 6.05
N PRO A 82 16.39 2.71 7.23
CA PRO A 82 15.59 2.84 8.46
C PRO A 82 15.25 4.29 8.84
N SER A 83 16.23 5.18 8.77
CA SER A 83 16.04 6.60 9.13
C SER A 83 15.09 7.31 8.16
N LEU A 84 15.19 7.00 6.86
CA LEU A 84 14.32 7.58 5.83
C LEU A 84 12.88 7.06 5.97
N GLN A 85 12.68 5.76 6.27
CA GLN A 85 11.34 5.23 6.51
C GLN A 85 10.69 5.84 7.75
N ASP A 86 11.46 6.05 8.82
CA ASP A 86 10.97 6.72 10.02
C ASP A 86 10.56 8.18 9.71
N GLU A 87 11.37 8.90 8.91
CA GLU A 87 11.08 10.26 8.46
C GLU A 87 9.81 10.32 7.59
N ILE A 88 9.70 9.48 6.57
CA ILE A 88 8.52 9.40 5.67
C ILE A 88 7.25 9.13 6.48
N ASN A 89 7.32 8.30 7.50
CA ASN A 89 6.21 8.00 8.39
C ASN A 89 5.96 9.07 9.46
N GLY A 90 6.39 10.31 9.25
CA GLY A 90 6.13 11.43 10.16
C GLY A 90 7.03 11.46 11.38
N GLY A 91 8.22 10.90 11.31
CA GLY A 91 9.21 10.85 12.40
C GLY A 91 8.92 9.79 13.47
N PHE A 92 7.99 8.87 13.22
CA PHE A 92 7.72 7.76 14.14
C PHE A 92 8.89 6.79 14.16
N LYS A 93 9.68 6.86 15.24
CA LYS A 93 10.84 5.99 15.44
C LYS A 93 10.48 4.51 15.37
N LYS A 94 11.37 3.73 14.74
CA LYS A 94 11.23 2.28 14.55
C LYS A 94 10.11 1.86 13.60
N SER A 95 9.58 2.75 12.75
CA SER A 95 8.61 2.38 11.71
C SER A 95 9.18 1.32 10.78
N TRP A 96 10.42 1.49 10.33
CA TRP A 96 11.12 0.51 9.52
C TRP A 96 11.23 -0.86 10.23
N THR A 97 11.68 -0.86 11.49
CA THR A 97 11.84 -2.10 12.27
C THR A 97 10.51 -2.85 12.42
N ARG A 98 9.41 -2.11 12.66
CA ARG A 98 8.06 -2.72 12.76
C ARG A 98 7.62 -3.30 11.43
N ALA A 99 7.82 -2.59 10.32
CA ALA A 99 7.49 -3.08 8.99
C ALA A 99 8.26 -4.37 8.67
N ILE A 100 9.58 -4.42 8.90
CA ILE A 100 10.40 -5.61 8.69
C ILE A 100 9.96 -6.78 9.57
N ASN A 101 9.64 -6.55 10.85
CA ASN A 101 9.12 -7.59 11.73
C ASN A 101 7.77 -8.13 11.20
N THR A 102 6.88 -7.25 10.74
CA THR A 102 5.60 -7.67 10.17
C THR A 102 5.81 -8.44 8.86
N ILE A 103 6.73 -8.03 8.00
CA ILE A 103 7.12 -8.76 6.78
C ILE A 103 7.59 -10.17 7.13
N SER A 104 8.48 -10.30 8.11
CA SER A 104 8.97 -11.60 8.59
C SER A 104 7.84 -12.49 9.11
N ASN A 105 6.94 -11.91 9.93
CA ASN A 105 5.80 -12.65 10.45
C ASN A 105 4.86 -13.11 9.32
N VAL A 106 4.54 -12.26 8.37
CA VAL A 106 3.70 -12.60 7.21
C VAL A 106 4.35 -13.73 6.41
N SER A 107 5.63 -13.62 6.10
CA SER A 107 6.37 -14.66 5.34
C SER A 107 6.38 -16.02 6.03
N ASN A 108 6.29 -16.05 7.37
CA ASN A 108 6.28 -17.29 8.15
C ASN A 108 4.88 -17.85 8.43
N ILE A 109 3.85 -17.00 8.42
CA ILE A 109 2.49 -17.36 8.90
C ILE A 109 1.54 -17.58 7.73
N PHE A 110 1.66 -16.79 6.68
CA PHE A 110 0.71 -16.81 5.57
C PHE A 110 0.93 -18.05 4.70
N PRO A 111 -0.15 -18.71 4.24
CA PRO A 111 -0.03 -19.89 3.38
C PRO A 111 0.57 -19.52 2.01
N GLU A 112 1.16 -20.52 1.33
CA GLU A 112 1.84 -20.34 0.04
C GLU A 112 0.95 -19.71 -1.05
N ASN A 113 -0.37 -19.96 -0.99
CA ASN A 113 -1.34 -19.37 -1.92
C ASN A 113 -1.82 -17.97 -1.52
N SER A 114 -1.08 -17.28 -0.67
CA SER A 114 -1.33 -15.90 -0.27
C SER A 114 -0.74 -14.91 -1.24
N THR A 115 -1.33 -13.71 -1.31
CA THR A 115 -0.75 -12.57 -2.00
C THR A 115 -0.19 -11.59 -1.00
N ALA A 116 1.11 -11.34 -1.07
CA ALA A 116 1.78 -10.35 -0.24
C ALA A 116 2.57 -9.37 -1.12
N PHE A 117 2.42 -8.07 -0.85
CA PHE A 117 3.14 -7.06 -1.62
C PHE A 117 3.38 -5.78 -0.82
N PHE A 118 4.29 -4.97 -1.32
CA PHE A 118 4.50 -3.63 -0.81
C PHE A 118 3.70 -2.62 -1.61
N ASN A 119 3.01 -1.74 -0.90
CA ASN A 119 2.58 -0.47 -1.45
C ASN A 119 3.67 0.56 -1.17
N SER A 120 4.31 1.07 -2.21
CA SER A 120 5.38 2.05 -2.08
C SER A 120 4.97 3.35 -2.74
N VAL A 121 5.02 4.43 -1.97
CA VAL A 121 4.71 5.77 -2.47
C VAL A 121 5.96 6.35 -3.13
N ILE A 122 5.83 6.82 -4.38
CA ILE A 122 6.91 7.52 -5.07
C ILE A 122 6.88 8.99 -4.65
N MET A 123 7.99 9.47 -4.07
CA MET A 123 8.18 10.84 -3.66
C MET A 123 9.64 11.29 -3.89
N PRO A 124 9.95 12.60 -3.88
CA PRO A 124 11.31 13.07 -4.17
C PRO A 124 12.39 12.42 -3.30
N LYS A 125 12.09 12.19 -2.02
CA LYS A 125 13.06 11.64 -1.05
C LYS A 125 13.46 10.19 -1.30
N ASN A 126 12.63 9.39 -1.98
CA ASN A 126 12.87 7.96 -2.12
C ASN A 126 13.06 7.47 -3.56
N LEU A 127 13.21 8.35 -4.55
CA LEU A 127 13.38 7.96 -5.97
C LEU A 127 14.48 6.90 -6.15
N ASN A 128 15.60 7.07 -5.47
CA ASN A 128 16.75 6.17 -5.52
C ASN A 128 16.55 4.86 -4.73
N GLN A 129 15.45 4.73 -3.97
CA GLN A 129 15.13 3.55 -3.17
C GLN A 129 14.11 2.62 -3.85
N ILE A 130 13.26 3.14 -4.72
CA ILE A 130 12.14 2.38 -5.33
C ILE A 130 12.63 1.06 -5.95
N ILE A 131 13.67 1.11 -6.78
CA ILE A 131 14.22 -0.11 -7.41
C ILE A 131 14.77 -1.09 -6.36
N LYS A 132 15.37 -0.60 -5.28
CA LYS A 132 15.87 -1.45 -4.19
C LYS A 132 14.73 -2.16 -3.47
N VAL A 133 13.61 -1.46 -3.23
CA VAL A 133 12.41 -2.05 -2.62
C VAL A 133 11.84 -3.14 -3.52
N ILE A 134 11.75 -2.91 -4.84
CA ILE A 134 11.27 -3.91 -5.81
C ILE A 134 12.17 -5.16 -5.81
N LYS A 135 13.48 -4.98 -5.85
CA LYS A 135 14.45 -6.09 -5.79
C LYS A 135 14.33 -6.87 -4.48
N PHE A 136 14.17 -6.18 -3.36
CA PHE A 136 13.97 -6.81 -2.06
C PHE A 136 12.67 -7.62 -2.02
N ALA A 137 11.55 -7.04 -2.49
CA ALA A 137 10.26 -7.73 -2.58
C ALA A 137 10.39 -9.03 -3.37
N THR A 138 10.93 -8.94 -4.58
CA THR A 138 11.14 -10.12 -5.45
C THR A 138 11.99 -11.20 -4.77
N LYS A 139 13.06 -10.80 -4.07
CA LYS A 139 13.95 -11.74 -3.38
C LYS A 139 13.23 -12.55 -2.30
N ILE A 140 12.20 -11.98 -1.66
CA ILE A 140 11.42 -12.67 -0.63
C ILE A 140 10.11 -13.27 -1.18
N GLY A 141 9.93 -13.30 -2.51
CA GLY A 141 8.75 -13.85 -3.17
C GLY A 141 7.52 -12.92 -3.15
N TRP A 142 7.70 -11.64 -2.82
CA TRP A 142 6.63 -10.64 -2.77
C TRP A 142 6.63 -9.77 -4.04
N GLY A 143 5.55 -9.03 -4.25
CA GLY A 143 5.46 -8.03 -5.30
C GLY A 143 5.46 -6.59 -4.76
N VAL A 144 5.45 -5.64 -5.69
CA VAL A 144 5.32 -4.21 -5.39
C VAL A 144 4.25 -3.60 -6.28
N SER A 145 3.47 -2.70 -5.72
CA SER A 145 2.63 -1.75 -6.45
C SER A 145 3.02 -0.34 -6.02
N LEU A 146 3.23 0.53 -6.99
CA LEU A 146 3.70 1.89 -6.78
C LEU A 146 2.52 2.86 -6.77
N VAL A 147 2.57 3.85 -5.90
CA VAL A 147 1.55 4.90 -5.81
C VAL A 147 2.25 6.25 -5.92
N PRO A 148 1.85 7.14 -6.83
CA PRO A 148 2.40 8.50 -6.84
C PRO A 148 1.97 9.24 -5.57
N VAL A 149 2.86 10.05 -5.01
CA VAL A 149 2.53 10.85 -3.83
C VAL A 149 1.36 11.79 -4.14
N HIS A 150 0.35 11.76 -3.28
CA HIS A 150 -0.80 12.66 -3.35
C HIS A 150 -0.63 13.77 -2.32
N VAL A 151 -0.72 15.00 -2.78
CA VAL A 151 -0.70 16.19 -1.92
C VAL A 151 -2.05 16.87 -2.04
N SER A 152 -2.66 17.17 -0.89
CA SER A 152 -3.92 17.92 -0.85
C SER A 152 -3.68 19.33 -1.39
N THR A 153 -4.56 19.79 -2.31
CA THR A 153 -4.51 21.19 -2.74
C THR A 153 -5.04 22.11 -1.63
N PRO A 154 -4.58 23.37 -1.55
CA PRO A 154 -5.03 24.34 -0.55
C PRO A 154 -6.54 24.55 -0.51
N ASP A 155 -7.23 24.28 -1.62
CA ASP A 155 -8.67 24.47 -1.78
C ASP A 155 -9.53 23.33 -1.22
N HIS A 156 -8.91 22.25 -0.71
CA HIS A 156 -9.65 21.18 -0.05
C HIS A 156 -10.04 21.57 1.38
N THR A 157 -11.24 22.13 1.52
CA THR A 157 -11.84 22.59 2.79
C THR A 157 -12.26 21.45 3.73
N MET A 158 -12.09 20.21 3.38
CA MET A 158 -12.54 19.03 4.10
C MET A 158 -11.46 18.42 4.98
N GLY A 159 -10.93 19.12 5.98
CA GLY A 159 -10.29 18.53 7.17
C GLY A 159 -9.14 17.52 6.98
N TYR A 160 -8.77 17.22 5.77
CA TYR A 160 -7.57 16.46 5.47
C TYR A 160 -6.37 17.38 5.64
N ARG A 161 -5.41 16.94 6.42
CA ARG A 161 -4.18 17.66 6.71
C ARG A 161 -3.66 18.29 5.41
N THR A 162 -3.74 19.60 5.32
CA THR A 162 -2.90 20.37 4.43
C THR A 162 -1.46 20.04 4.84
N LEU A 163 -0.86 19.11 4.14
CA LEU A 163 0.58 19.05 4.14
C LEU A 163 0.98 20.37 3.51
N ASP A 164 1.58 21.26 4.30
CA ASP A 164 2.23 22.44 3.75
C ASP A 164 3.02 21.99 2.53
N TYR A 165 2.95 22.77 1.44
CA TYR A 165 3.67 22.47 0.22
C TYR A 165 5.17 22.38 0.54
N ASP A 166 5.57 21.22 1.03
CA ASP A 166 6.95 20.92 1.32
C ASP A 166 7.58 20.37 0.04
N ASN A 167 8.60 21.04 -0.47
CA ASN A 167 9.44 20.58 -1.58
C ASN A 167 10.02 19.17 -1.37
N ASN A 168 10.00 18.67 -0.13
CA ASN A 168 10.41 17.31 0.20
C ASN A 168 9.36 16.24 -0.14
N VAL A 169 8.12 16.64 -0.36
CA VAL A 169 6.99 15.73 -0.67
C VAL A 169 6.48 15.95 -2.09
N THR A 170 6.61 17.17 -2.65
CA THR A 170 6.14 17.51 -3.98
C THR A 170 7.27 17.52 -5.00
N PHE A 171 6.98 17.01 -6.19
CA PHE A 171 7.89 17.10 -7.33
C PHE A 171 7.83 18.49 -7.97
N ASN A 172 8.95 18.93 -8.48
CA ASN A 172 9.09 20.17 -9.24
C ASN A 172 9.83 19.91 -10.57
N LYS A 173 10.03 20.96 -11.37
CA LYS A 173 10.67 20.84 -12.69
C LYS A 173 12.09 20.27 -12.65
N SER A 174 12.83 20.43 -11.55
CA SER A 174 14.19 19.87 -11.43
C SER A 174 14.20 18.35 -11.35
N ASN A 175 13.10 17.72 -10.93
CA ASN A 175 12.98 16.27 -10.85
C ASN A 175 12.57 15.59 -12.17
N GLU A 176 12.30 16.34 -13.23
CA GLU A 176 11.76 15.77 -14.48
C GLU A 176 12.66 14.68 -15.07
N SER A 177 13.97 14.92 -15.11
CA SER A 177 14.92 13.92 -15.65
C SER A 177 14.93 12.65 -14.80
N GLU A 178 14.98 12.80 -13.47
CA GLU A 178 15.02 11.67 -12.53
C GLU A 178 13.74 10.83 -12.61
N ILE A 179 12.57 11.48 -12.73
CA ILE A 179 11.27 10.79 -12.87
C ILE A 179 11.26 9.98 -14.16
N LYS A 180 11.62 10.58 -15.29
CA LYS A 180 11.65 9.89 -16.59
C LYS A 180 12.60 8.71 -16.58
N GLU A 181 13.81 8.88 -16.04
CA GLU A 181 14.78 7.78 -15.89
C GLU A 181 14.25 6.66 -15.01
N LEU A 182 13.60 7.00 -13.90
CA LEU A 182 12.99 5.99 -13.02
C LEU A 182 11.92 5.20 -13.78
N ILE A 183 11.00 5.86 -14.49
CA ILE A 183 9.92 5.18 -15.23
C ILE A 183 10.47 4.26 -16.32
N ILE A 184 11.48 4.71 -17.08
CA ILE A 184 12.15 3.86 -18.07
C ILE A 184 12.73 2.60 -17.40
N LYS A 185 13.49 2.79 -16.31
CA LYS A 185 14.07 1.68 -15.55
C LYS A 185 13.02 0.73 -14.97
N LEU A 186 11.89 1.26 -14.48
CA LEU A 186 10.80 0.44 -13.94
C LEU A 186 10.20 -0.47 -15.02
N LYS A 187 9.98 0.04 -16.24
CA LYS A 187 9.49 -0.75 -17.37
C LYS A 187 10.51 -1.83 -17.82
N GLU A 188 11.78 -1.53 -17.74
CA GLU A 188 12.84 -2.50 -18.06
C GLU A 188 12.88 -3.63 -17.04
N ILE A 189 12.94 -3.30 -15.74
CA ILE A 189 13.16 -4.29 -14.68
C ILE A 189 11.95 -5.18 -14.41
N LYS A 190 10.72 -4.76 -14.75
CA LYS A 190 9.52 -5.57 -14.48
C LYS A 190 9.50 -6.91 -15.23
N LYS A 191 10.39 -7.12 -16.20
CA LYS A 191 10.58 -8.43 -16.86
C LYS A 191 11.21 -9.45 -15.92
N ASP A 192 12.03 -9.00 -14.96
CA ASP A 192 12.83 -9.82 -14.07
C ASP A 192 12.40 -9.73 -12.61
N TYR A 193 11.57 -8.72 -12.28
CA TYR A 193 11.18 -8.43 -10.91
C TYR A 193 9.65 -8.28 -10.77
N ASN A 194 9.15 -8.57 -9.59
CA ASN A 194 7.72 -8.61 -9.26
C ASN A 194 7.14 -7.20 -9.07
N LEU A 195 7.08 -6.41 -10.14
CA LEU A 195 6.36 -5.13 -10.19
C LEU A 195 4.99 -5.37 -10.85
N TYR A 196 3.89 -5.10 -10.11
CA TYR A 196 2.53 -5.38 -10.57
C TYR A 196 1.96 -4.34 -11.54
N ASP A 197 2.54 -3.14 -11.53
CA ASP A 197 2.02 -2.00 -12.28
C ASP A 197 2.21 -2.22 -13.79
N SER A 198 1.17 -1.90 -14.59
CA SER A 198 1.27 -1.98 -16.05
C SER A 198 2.12 -0.83 -16.61
N ASP A 199 2.58 -0.97 -17.85
CA ASP A 199 3.36 0.09 -18.52
C ASP A 199 2.52 1.35 -18.71
N GLU A 200 1.22 1.18 -19.03
CA GLU A 200 0.28 2.29 -19.16
C GLU A 200 0.09 3.03 -17.82
N TYR A 201 0.01 2.27 -16.72
CA TYR A 201 -0.07 2.89 -15.39
C TYR A 201 1.21 3.66 -15.06
N LEU A 202 2.38 3.11 -15.36
CA LEU A 202 3.65 3.81 -15.15
C LEU A 202 3.76 5.09 -15.99
N ASP A 203 3.24 5.10 -17.23
CA ASP A 203 3.15 6.31 -18.05
C ASP A 203 2.22 7.36 -17.43
N ASP A 204 1.13 6.92 -16.84
CA ASP A 204 0.20 7.82 -16.17
C ASP A 204 0.79 8.34 -14.84
N VAL A 205 1.55 7.52 -14.11
CA VAL A 205 2.32 7.94 -12.93
C VAL A 205 3.34 9.02 -13.32
N GLU A 206 4.10 8.84 -14.42
CA GLU A 206 5.02 9.88 -14.91
C GLU A 206 4.30 11.21 -15.13
N LYS A 207 3.19 11.19 -15.88
CA LYS A 207 2.40 12.40 -16.15
C LYS A 207 1.92 13.05 -14.87
N PHE A 208 1.40 12.25 -13.94
CA PHE A 208 0.90 12.74 -12.66
C PHE A 208 2.00 13.43 -11.85
N LEU A 209 3.17 12.79 -11.70
CA LEU A 209 4.30 13.36 -10.97
C LEU A 209 4.86 14.62 -11.60
N LEU A 210 4.71 14.76 -12.94
CA LEU A 210 5.10 15.95 -13.71
C LEU A 210 3.99 17.02 -13.80
N ASN A 211 2.89 16.87 -13.04
CA ASN A 211 1.72 17.75 -13.10
C ASN A 211 1.13 17.90 -14.51
N LYS A 212 1.21 16.85 -15.33
CA LYS A 212 0.59 16.78 -16.65
C LYS A 212 -0.82 16.18 -16.54
N PRO A 213 -1.75 16.52 -17.43
CA PRO A 213 -3.08 15.93 -17.43
C PRO A 213 -3.02 14.40 -17.56
N VAL A 214 -3.75 13.70 -16.69
CA VAL A 214 -3.92 12.25 -16.74
C VAL A 214 -5.38 11.93 -16.95
N ASP A 215 -5.70 11.16 -17.97
CA ASP A 215 -7.05 10.66 -18.22
C ASP A 215 -7.16 9.22 -17.67
N TRP A 216 -7.54 9.11 -16.39
CA TRP A 216 -7.78 7.83 -15.73
C TRP A 216 -9.01 7.07 -16.27
N ARG A 217 -9.85 7.74 -17.06
CA ARG A 217 -11.07 7.18 -17.64
C ARG A 217 -10.96 7.18 -19.16
N LYS A 218 -10.13 6.30 -19.72
CA LYS A 218 -10.17 6.06 -21.17
C LYS A 218 -11.59 5.61 -21.51
N LYS A 219 -12.31 6.42 -22.29
CA LYS A 219 -13.58 6.00 -22.91
C LYS A 219 -13.29 4.74 -23.69
N LYS A 220 -13.96 3.65 -23.32
CA LYS A 220 -13.98 2.43 -24.13
C LYS A 220 -14.77 2.68 -25.40
#